data_d61c009ad22ec2dc88141c3fcdc4004f
#
_entry.id   d61c009ad22ec2dc88141c3fcdc4004f
#
_cell.length_a   1.000
_cell.length_b   1.000
_cell.length_c   1.000
_cell.angle_alpha   90.00
_cell.angle_beta   90.00
_cell.angle_gamma   90.00
#
_symmetry.space_group_name_H-M   'P 1'
#
loop_
_entity.id
_entity.type
_entity.pdbx_description
1 polymer ?
#
loop_
_entity_poly.entity_id
_entity_poly.type
_entity_poly.pdbx_seq_one_letter_code
_entity_poly.pdbx_strand_id
1 'polypeptide(L)'
;MRTDNELIKEFQEGKEAAFNELVDRYLSSTYGFFTKFTNSKEEAEDLAQDVFIKMYKALKKFRFESEFKTYLYRANINMSNTYLRRNKWKNMLHLDQISEPEYIDTTNEDKWKRKELWDAIARLPKIQRMVVTMRTAENLPYKEIAKIMNISENSAKVNYYHAVEALKIFFEN
;
A
#
# COMPACT_ATOMS: atom_id res chain seq x y z
N MET A 1 -16.31 22.20 -7.08
CA MET A 1 -15.80 20.82 -7.17
C MET A 1 -16.40 20.03 -6.00
N ARG A 2 -17.07 18.90 -6.26
CA ARG A 2 -17.70 18.08 -5.19
C ARG A 2 -16.63 17.52 -4.25
N THR A 3 -16.93 17.51 -2.96
CA THR A 3 -16.07 16.86 -1.95
C THR A 3 -16.18 15.34 -2.01
N ASP A 4 -15.21 14.61 -1.46
CA ASP A 4 -15.28 13.15 -1.40
C ASP A 4 -16.52 12.67 -0.63
N ASN A 5 -16.88 13.38 0.44
CA ASN A 5 -18.06 13.03 1.23
C ASN A 5 -19.38 13.23 0.46
N GLU A 6 -19.49 14.26 -0.37
CA GLU A 6 -20.64 14.46 -1.26
C GLU A 6 -20.73 13.34 -2.29
N LEU A 7 -19.61 12.99 -2.93
CA LEU A 7 -19.56 11.89 -3.89
C LEU A 7 -19.95 10.55 -3.26
N ILE A 8 -19.47 10.27 -2.04
CA ILE A 8 -19.81 9.01 -1.34
C ILE A 8 -21.31 8.98 -1.01
N LYS A 9 -21.90 10.09 -0.54
CA LYS A 9 -23.35 10.15 -0.28
C LYS A 9 -24.16 9.91 -1.56
N GLU A 10 -23.80 10.59 -2.65
CA GLU A 10 -24.45 10.37 -3.94
C GLU A 10 -24.33 8.92 -4.43
N PHE A 11 -23.16 8.30 -4.23
CA PHE A 11 -22.98 6.89 -4.54
C PHE A 11 -23.83 5.97 -3.68
N GLN A 12 -23.99 6.27 -2.38
CA GLN A 12 -24.90 5.52 -1.47
C GLN A 12 -26.37 5.67 -1.87
N GLU A 13 -26.73 6.78 -2.51
CA GLU A 13 -28.06 7.02 -3.10
C GLU A 13 -28.26 6.31 -4.46
N GLY A 14 -27.25 5.57 -4.95
CA GLY A 14 -27.32 4.80 -6.20
C GLY A 14 -26.76 5.50 -7.43
N LYS A 15 -26.11 6.69 -7.29
CA LYS A 15 -25.49 7.39 -8.42
C LYS A 15 -24.09 6.84 -8.68
N GLU A 16 -23.97 5.84 -9.53
CA GLU A 16 -22.71 5.17 -9.89
C GLU A 16 -21.64 6.15 -10.44
N ALA A 17 -22.06 7.19 -11.16
CA ALA A 17 -21.16 8.22 -11.68
C ALA A 17 -20.34 8.93 -10.58
N ALA A 18 -20.87 9.02 -9.36
CA ALA A 18 -20.15 9.62 -8.23
C ALA A 18 -18.98 8.74 -7.78
N PHE A 19 -19.12 7.42 -7.85
CA PHE A 19 -17.99 6.50 -7.58
C PHE A 19 -16.92 6.61 -8.69
N ASN A 20 -17.32 6.70 -9.95
CA ASN A 20 -16.38 6.87 -11.06
C ASN A 20 -15.53 8.15 -10.88
N GLU A 21 -16.12 9.25 -10.43
CA GLU A 21 -15.37 10.49 -10.13
C GLU A 21 -14.36 10.29 -8.99
N LEU A 22 -14.69 9.50 -7.97
CA LEU A 22 -13.71 9.12 -6.93
C LEU A 22 -12.56 8.27 -7.49
N VAL A 23 -12.87 7.32 -8.38
CA VAL A 23 -11.86 6.52 -9.06
C VAL A 23 -10.94 7.42 -9.87
N ASP A 24 -11.47 8.28 -10.74
CA ASP A 24 -10.69 9.20 -11.58
C ASP A 24 -9.77 10.10 -10.73
N ARG A 25 -10.26 10.57 -9.59
CA ARG A 25 -9.51 11.44 -8.66
C ARG A 25 -8.32 10.74 -8.02
N TYR A 26 -8.45 9.47 -7.69
CA TYR A 26 -7.48 8.74 -6.84
C TYR A 26 -6.74 7.61 -7.54
N LEU A 27 -7.12 7.19 -8.74
CA LEU A 27 -6.52 6.06 -9.46
C LEU A 27 -5.02 6.26 -9.68
N SER A 28 -4.62 7.41 -10.20
CA SER A 28 -3.21 7.69 -10.49
C SER A 28 -2.33 7.64 -9.23
N SER A 29 -2.82 8.20 -8.11
CA SER A 29 -2.07 8.16 -6.85
C SER A 29 -2.01 6.76 -6.24
N THR A 30 -3.10 5.98 -6.37
CA THR A 30 -3.15 4.58 -5.93
C THR A 30 -2.23 3.70 -6.76
N TYR A 31 -2.23 3.84 -8.08
CA TYR A 31 -1.30 3.18 -8.97
C TYR A 31 0.16 3.52 -8.62
N GLY A 32 0.49 4.82 -8.51
CA GLY A 32 1.82 5.29 -8.13
C GLY A 32 2.27 4.80 -6.74
N PHE A 33 1.33 4.53 -5.83
CA PHE A 33 1.63 3.86 -4.57
C PHE A 33 2.12 2.43 -4.81
N PHE A 34 1.44 1.64 -5.64
CA PHE A 34 1.80 0.23 -5.87
C PHE A 34 3.05 0.04 -6.71
N THR A 35 3.36 0.95 -7.65
CA THR A 35 4.63 0.87 -8.42
C THR A 35 5.89 0.86 -7.55
N LYS A 36 5.78 1.25 -6.27
CA LYS A 36 6.89 1.22 -5.30
C LYS A 36 7.19 -0.19 -4.78
N PHE A 37 6.24 -1.11 -4.87
CA PHE A 37 6.33 -2.47 -4.30
C PHE A 37 6.37 -3.56 -5.35
N THR A 38 5.83 -3.29 -6.53
CA THR A 38 5.73 -4.26 -7.60
C THR A 38 6.92 -4.17 -8.55
N ASN A 39 7.17 -5.26 -9.27
CA ASN A 39 8.23 -5.32 -10.27
C ASN A 39 7.70 -5.08 -11.69
N SER A 40 6.37 -5.08 -11.88
CA SER A 40 5.73 -4.82 -13.16
C SER A 40 4.63 -3.77 -13.04
N LYS A 41 4.37 -3.06 -14.13
CA LYS A 41 3.27 -2.10 -14.24
C LYS A 41 1.92 -2.79 -14.13
N GLU A 42 1.79 -3.96 -14.74
CA GLU A 42 0.57 -4.77 -14.72
C GLU A 42 0.17 -5.15 -13.30
N GLU A 43 1.13 -5.65 -12.48
CA GLU A 43 0.86 -5.94 -11.08
C GLU A 43 0.41 -4.71 -10.28
N ALA A 44 1.00 -3.54 -10.56
CA ALA A 44 0.59 -2.29 -9.91
C ALA A 44 -0.83 -1.87 -10.32
N GLU A 45 -1.19 -2.05 -11.59
CA GLU A 45 -2.53 -1.79 -12.12
C GLU A 45 -3.55 -2.73 -11.51
N ASP A 46 -3.27 -4.03 -11.47
CA ASP A 46 -4.13 -5.05 -10.86
C ASP A 46 -4.41 -4.74 -9.38
N LEU A 47 -3.36 -4.39 -8.62
CA LEU A 47 -3.52 -4.04 -7.22
C LEU A 47 -4.34 -2.76 -7.02
N ALA A 48 -4.16 -1.76 -7.89
CA ALA A 48 -4.95 -0.54 -7.84
C ALA A 48 -6.43 -0.81 -8.17
N GLN A 49 -6.71 -1.62 -9.19
CA GLN A 49 -8.05 -2.05 -9.53
C GLN A 49 -8.71 -2.82 -8.39
N ASP A 50 -8.01 -3.78 -7.80
CA ASP A 50 -8.49 -4.57 -6.66
C ASP A 50 -8.86 -3.70 -5.45
N VAL A 51 -8.10 -2.62 -5.20
CA VAL A 51 -8.45 -1.65 -4.16
C VAL A 51 -9.78 -0.98 -4.49
N PHE A 52 -9.98 -0.50 -5.72
CA PHE A 52 -11.25 0.18 -6.07
C PHE A 52 -12.43 -0.78 -6.11
N ILE A 53 -12.25 -2.03 -6.51
CA ILE A 53 -13.30 -3.07 -6.38
C ILE A 53 -13.70 -3.25 -4.90
N LYS A 54 -12.74 -3.24 -3.98
CA LYS A 54 -13.03 -3.29 -2.53
C LYS A 54 -13.70 -2.02 -2.04
N MET A 55 -13.25 -0.84 -2.52
CA MET A 55 -13.85 0.45 -2.17
C MET A 55 -15.31 0.53 -2.64
N TYR A 56 -15.62 0.08 -3.84
CA TYR A 56 -16.98 0.03 -4.36
C TYR A 56 -17.95 -0.69 -3.39
N LYS A 57 -17.52 -1.82 -2.85
CA LYS A 57 -18.33 -2.58 -1.88
C LYS A 57 -18.38 -1.90 -0.50
N ALA A 58 -17.24 -1.38 -0.06
CA ALA A 58 -17.10 -0.80 1.28
C ALA A 58 -17.82 0.55 1.42
N LEU A 59 -17.80 1.39 0.37
CA LEU A 59 -18.40 2.71 0.40
C LEU A 59 -19.94 2.69 0.49
N LYS A 60 -20.58 1.62 0.05
CA LYS A 60 -22.04 1.43 0.23
C LYS A 60 -22.47 1.46 1.70
N LYS A 61 -21.55 1.16 2.63
CA LYS A 61 -21.79 1.15 4.09
C LYS A 61 -20.81 2.07 4.84
N PHE A 62 -20.18 3.00 4.15
CA PHE A 62 -19.22 3.90 4.75
C PHE A 62 -19.89 4.88 5.72
N ARG A 63 -19.36 5.01 6.94
CA ARG A 63 -19.99 5.74 8.05
C ARG A 63 -19.43 7.14 8.27
N PHE A 64 -18.52 7.61 7.42
CA PHE A 64 -17.88 8.93 7.55
C PHE A 64 -17.12 9.14 8.88
N GLU A 65 -16.67 8.07 9.52
CA GLU A 65 -15.87 8.12 10.77
C GLU A 65 -14.41 8.57 10.51
N SER A 66 -13.99 8.62 9.27
CA SER A 66 -12.68 9.13 8.82
C SER A 66 -12.82 9.80 7.46
N GLU A 67 -11.83 10.62 7.10
CA GLU A 67 -11.74 11.11 5.72
C GLU A 67 -11.57 9.95 4.73
N PHE A 68 -12.19 10.06 3.55
CA PHE A 68 -12.08 9.03 2.50
C PHE A 68 -10.63 8.74 2.11
N LYS A 69 -9.81 9.80 1.95
CA LYS A 69 -8.39 9.65 1.63
C LYS A 69 -7.65 8.78 2.64
N THR A 70 -7.91 8.96 3.95
CA THR A 70 -7.33 8.13 5.02
C THR A 70 -7.82 6.67 4.92
N TYR A 71 -9.10 6.47 4.61
CA TYR A 71 -9.68 5.15 4.45
C TYR A 71 -9.10 4.40 3.24
N LEU A 72 -9.02 5.06 2.09
CA LEU A 72 -8.38 4.55 0.88
C LEU A 72 -6.91 4.19 1.13
N TYR A 73 -6.18 5.08 1.82
CA TYR A 73 -4.78 4.82 2.14
C TYR A 73 -4.58 3.59 3.02
N ARG A 74 -5.45 3.37 4.01
CA ARG A 74 -5.48 2.12 4.80
C ARG A 74 -5.71 0.88 3.92
N ALA A 75 -6.58 1.00 2.93
CA ALA A 75 -6.82 -0.08 1.98
C ALA A 75 -5.59 -0.39 1.13
N ASN A 76 -4.89 0.65 0.62
CA ASN A 76 -3.65 0.51 -0.12
C ASN A 76 -2.57 -0.20 0.71
N ILE A 77 -2.36 0.23 1.96
CA ILE A 77 -1.39 -0.40 2.88
C ILE A 77 -1.76 -1.86 3.19
N ASN A 78 -3.03 -2.15 3.42
CA ASN A 78 -3.46 -3.53 3.66
C ASN A 78 -3.26 -4.42 2.43
N MET A 79 -3.50 -3.86 1.23
CA MET A 79 -3.28 -4.57 -0.02
C MET A 79 -1.79 -4.83 -0.24
N SER A 80 -0.92 -3.83 -0.07
CA SER A 80 0.53 -3.99 -0.20
C SER A 80 1.08 -5.03 0.78
N ASN A 81 0.60 -5.04 2.03
CA ASN A 81 0.99 -6.06 3.01
C ASN A 81 0.57 -7.48 2.58
N THR A 82 -0.60 -7.61 1.96
CA THR A 82 -1.07 -8.90 1.44
C THR A 82 -0.23 -9.34 0.25
N TYR A 83 0.07 -8.43 -0.66
CA TYR A 83 0.93 -8.66 -1.82
C TYR A 83 2.34 -9.10 -1.39
N LEU A 84 3.01 -8.33 -0.53
CA LEU A 84 4.36 -8.64 -0.04
C LEU A 84 4.41 -10.02 0.66
N ARG A 85 3.40 -10.33 1.48
CA ARG A 85 3.31 -11.64 2.13
C ARG A 85 3.11 -12.78 1.14
N ARG A 86 2.28 -12.60 0.10
CA ARG A 86 2.03 -13.59 -0.95
C ARG A 86 3.30 -13.84 -1.77
N ASN A 87 4.03 -12.80 -2.13
CA ASN A 87 5.28 -12.94 -2.88
C ASN A 87 6.38 -13.63 -2.08
N LYS A 88 6.46 -13.37 -0.76
CA LYS A 88 7.34 -14.14 0.13
C LYS A 88 7.07 -15.65 0.02
N TRP A 89 5.80 -16.09 0.03
CA TRP A 89 5.45 -17.50 -0.11
C TRP A 89 5.80 -18.06 -1.51
N LYS A 90 5.57 -17.30 -2.57
CA LYS A 90 5.96 -17.69 -3.93
C LYS A 90 7.48 -17.90 -4.05
N ASN A 91 8.27 -16.92 -3.58
CA ASN A 91 9.73 -17.00 -3.58
C ASN A 91 10.24 -18.20 -2.76
N MET A 92 9.64 -18.49 -1.60
CA MET A 92 10.02 -19.61 -0.75
C MET A 92 9.71 -20.97 -1.39
N LEU A 93 8.67 -21.05 -2.20
CA LEU A 93 8.27 -22.26 -2.91
C LEU A 93 8.90 -22.41 -4.31
N HIS A 94 9.82 -21.49 -4.70
CA HIS A 94 10.45 -21.45 -6.04
C HIS A 94 9.45 -21.49 -7.21
N LEU A 95 8.25 -20.92 -7.03
CA LEU A 95 7.20 -20.94 -8.03
C LEU A 95 7.38 -19.85 -9.12
N ASP A 96 8.33 -18.94 -8.96
CA ASP A 96 8.60 -17.84 -9.88
C ASP A 96 9.78 -18.11 -10.83
N GLN A 97 9.87 -19.32 -11.41
CA GLN A 97 10.92 -19.58 -12.41
C GLN A 97 10.62 -19.06 -13.82
N ILE A 98 9.48 -18.38 -14.03
CA ILE A 98 9.12 -17.84 -15.35
C ILE A 98 8.39 -16.50 -15.17
N SER A 99 9.12 -15.42 -15.04
CA SER A 99 8.69 -14.06 -15.42
C SER A 99 9.93 -13.21 -15.61
N GLU A 100 10.33 -13.00 -16.84
CA GLU A 100 11.29 -11.96 -17.17
C GLU A 100 10.69 -10.61 -16.76
N PRO A 101 11.42 -9.79 -15.99
CA PRO A 101 10.93 -8.48 -15.60
C PRO A 101 10.91 -7.55 -16.80
N GLU A 102 9.73 -7.09 -17.18
CA GLU A 102 9.58 -6.05 -18.17
C GLU A 102 10.21 -4.73 -17.68
N TYR A 103 10.92 -4.09 -18.58
CA TYR A 103 11.78 -2.95 -18.46
C TYR A 103 11.15 -1.75 -17.71
N ILE A 104 11.54 -1.55 -16.47
CA ILE A 104 11.56 -0.23 -15.83
C ILE A 104 13.04 0.21 -15.83
N ASP A 105 13.30 1.41 -16.33
CA ASP A 105 14.64 2.00 -16.62
C ASP A 105 15.46 2.27 -15.33
N THR A 106 15.76 1.19 -14.60
CA THR A 106 16.66 1.16 -13.44
C THR A 106 17.70 0.07 -13.67
N THR A 107 18.95 0.31 -13.26
CA THR A 107 20.01 -0.70 -13.38
C THR A 107 19.60 -2.01 -12.70
N ASN A 108 20.03 -3.16 -13.22
CA ASN A 108 19.69 -4.46 -12.63
C ASN A 108 20.05 -4.54 -11.14
N GLU A 109 21.12 -3.86 -10.73
CA GLU A 109 21.56 -3.82 -9.32
C GLU A 109 20.56 -3.09 -8.41
N ASP A 110 19.97 -1.98 -8.86
CA ASP A 110 18.96 -1.25 -8.08
C ASP A 110 17.66 -2.04 -7.94
N LYS A 111 17.28 -2.82 -8.96
CA LYS A 111 16.12 -3.73 -8.90
C LYS A 111 16.32 -4.84 -7.88
N TRP A 112 17.51 -5.46 -7.84
CA TRP A 112 17.88 -6.49 -6.89
C TRP A 112 17.84 -5.96 -5.46
N LYS A 113 18.50 -4.84 -5.17
CA LYS A 113 18.52 -4.18 -3.87
C LYS A 113 17.11 -3.82 -3.39
N ARG A 114 16.28 -3.32 -4.31
CA ARG A 114 14.89 -2.98 -4.03
C ARG A 114 14.06 -4.21 -3.69
N LYS A 115 14.16 -5.28 -4.47
CA LYS A 115 13.48 -6.55 -4.20
C LYS A 115 13.88 -7.12 -2.85
N GLU A 116 15.18 -7.19 -2.58
CA GLU A 116 15.72 -7.68 -1.31
C GLU A 116 15.20 -6.88 -0.10
N LEU A 117 15.14 -5.56 -0.21
CA LEU A 117 14.57 -4.70 0.82
C LEU A 117 13.09 -5.02 1.07
N TRP A 118 12.28 -5.16 0.02
CA TRP A 118 10.85 -5.46 0.19
C TRP A 118 10.62 -6.88 0.71
N ASP A 119 11.45 -7.85 0.35
CA ASP A 119 11.43 -9.20 0.91
C ASP A 119 11.77 -9.20 2.41
N ALA A 120 12.74 -8.39 2.82
CA ALA A 120 13.06 -8.20 4.24
C ALA A 120 11.91 -7.52 5.00
N ILE A 121 11.33 -6.45 4.44
CA ILE A 121 10.15 -5.76 5.01
C ILE A 121 8.96 -6.73 5.14
N ALA A 122 8.76 -7.65 4.19
CA ALA A 122 7.69 -8.63 4.24
C ALA A 122 7.82 -9.61 5.43
N ARG A 123 9.01 -9.78 6.01
CA ARG A 123 9.27 -10.63 7.18
C ARG A 123 8.95 -9.95 8.52
N LEU A 124 8.85 -8.63 8.55
CA LEU A 124 8.55 -7.86 9.76
C LEU A 124 7.15 -8.18 10.31
N PRO A 125 6.93 -8.05 11.63
CA PRO A 125 5.59 -8.04 12.21
C PRO A 125 4.68 -7.00 11.54
N LYS A 126 3.38 -7.28 11.46
CA LYS A 126 2.40 -6.49 10.69
C LYS A 126 2.50 -4.99 10.96
N ILE A 127 2.52 -4.57 12.23
CA ILE A 127 2.54 -3.15 12.60
C ILE A 127 3.85 -2.48 12.17
N GLN A 128 4.99 -3.12 12.43
CA GLN A 128 6.31 -2.63 12.04
C GLN A 128 6.40 -2.48 10.52
N ARG A 129 5.95 -3.48 9.78
CA ARG A 129 5.90 -3.48 8.32
C ARG A 129 5.05 -2.31 7.78
N MET A 130 3.85 -2.10 8.35
CA MET A 130 2.98 -0.99 7.94
C MET A 130 3.64 0.36 8.20
N VAL A 131 4.25 0.55 9.36
CA VAL A 131 4.90 1.81 9.71
C VAL A 131 6.12 2.08 8.82
N VAL A 132 7.00 1.10 8.62
CA VAL A 132 8.19 1.27 7.77
C VAL A 132 7.78 1.52 6.32
N THR A 133 6.78 0.81 5.81
CA THR A 133 6.25 1.02 4.46
C THR A 133 5.75 2.45 4.26
N MET A 134 4.91 2.96 5.17
CA MET A 134 4.40 4.33 5.09
C MET A 134 5.51 5.37 5.21
N ARG A 135 6.50 5.13 6.06
CA ARG A 135 7.62 6.04 6.24
C ARG A 135 8.57 6.04 5.06
N THR A 136 8.89 4.85 4.51
CA THR A 136 9.89 4.67 3.45
C THR A 136 9.31 4.97 2.06
N ALA A 137 8.13 4.42 1.76
CA ALA A 137 7.53 4.56 0.43
C ALA A 137 6.84 5.91 0.22
N GLU A 138 6.24 6.48 1.27
CA GLU A 138 5.40 7.68 1.17
C GLU A 138 5.97 8.90 1.92
N ASN A 139 7.11 8.74 2.63
CA ASN A 139 7.69 9.79 3.47
C ASN A 139 6.71 10.44 4.47
N LEU A 140 5.70 9.66 4.93
CA LEU A 140 4.71 10.21 5.85
C LEU A 140 5.34 10.53 7.21
N PRO A 141 4.98 11.68 7.82
CA PRO A 141 5.38 11.99 9.18
C PRO A 141 4.69 11.05 10.17
N TYR A 142 5.34 10.76 11.31
CA TYR A 142 4.79 9.81 12.32
C TYR A 142 3.40 10.21 12.82
N LYS A 143 3.09 11.50 12.87
CA LYS A 143 1.76 12.01 13.22
C LYS A 143 0.67 11.51 12.25
N GLU A 144 0.94 11.53 10.95
CA GLU A 144 0.02 11.02 9.93
C GLU A 144 -0.08 9.50 9.96
N ILE A 145 1.05 8.82 10.12
CA ILE A 145 1.07 7.36 10.31
C ILE A 145 0.21 6.95 11.51
N ALA A 146 0.36 7.65 12.63
CA ALA A 146 -0.41 7.43 13.84
C ALA A 146 -1.91 7.59 13.59
N LYS A 147 -2.32 8.65 12.90
CA LYS A 147 -3.72 8.90 12.50
C LYS A 147 -4.25 7.78 11.59
N ILE A 148 -3.48 7.38 10.57
CA ILE A 148 -3.86 6.32 9.63
C ILE A 148 -4.03 4.98 10.35
N MET A 149 -3.11 4.64 11.25
CA MET A 149 -3.11 3.36 11.95
C MET A 149 -3.95 3.34 13.23
N ASN A 150 -4.48 4.48 13.67
CA ASN A 150 -5.18 4.64 14.94
C ASN A 150 -4.32 4.19 16.15
N ILE A 151 -3.08 4.67 16.21
CA ILE A 151 -2.11 4.46 17.29
C ILE A 151 -1.54 5.80 17.76
N SER A 152 -0.79 5.83 18.86
CA SER A 152 -0.08 7.04 19.27
C SER A 152 1.12 7.33 18.35
N GLU A 153 1.52 8.59 18.24
CA GLU A 153 2.72 8.98 17.48
C GLU A 153 3.99 8.32 18.06
N ASN A 154 4.06 8.20 19.38
CA ASN A 154 5.18 7.50 20.04
C ASN A 154 5.20 6.01 19.65
N SER A 155 4.04 5.35 19.60
CA SER A 155 3.94 3.97 19.13
C SER A 155 4.41 3.82 17.68
N ALA A 156 4.09 4.78 16.80
CA ALA A 156 4.59 4.77 15.43
C ALA A 156 6.12 4.89 15.38
N LYS A 157 6.72 5.80 16.16
CA LYS A 157 8.19 5.97 16.27
C LYS A 157 8.88 4.71 16.77
N VAL A 158 8.36 4.10 17.84
CA VAL A 158 8.92 2.88 18.43
C VAL A 158 8.84 1.70 17.45
N ASN A 159 7.71 1.52 16.78
CA ASN A 159 7.56 0.46 15.77
C ASN A 159 8.48 0.66 14.56
N TYR A 160 8.70 1.92 14.14
CA TYR A 160 9.68 2.22 13.10
C TYR A 160 11.10 1.87 13.52
N TYR A 161 11.51 2.27 14.74
CA TYR A 161 12.82 1.93 15.30
C TYR A 161 13.05 0.40 15.32
N HIS A 162 12.11 -0.36 15.86
CA HIS A 162 12.21 -1.82 15.87
C HIS A 162 12.25 -2.44 14.47
N ALA A 163 11.51 -1.87 13.52
CA ALA A 163 11.57 -2.31 12.13
C ALA A 163 12.96 -2.10 11.53
N VAL A 164 13.55 -0.93 11.74
CA VAL A 164 14.90 -0.61 11.22
C VAL A 164 15.95 -1.50 11.83
N GLU A 165 15.91 -1.74 13.14
CA GLU A 165 16.87 -2.65 13.82
C GLU A 165 16.74 -4.09 13.30
N ALA A 166 15.52 -4.59 13.11
CA ALA A 166 15.31 -5.91 12.54
C ALA A 166 15.81 -6.02 11.09
N LEU A 167 15.65 -4.95 10.28
CA LEU A 167 16.17 -4.90 8.91
C LEU A 167 17.71 -4.86 8.89
N LYS A 168 18.36 -4.10 9.79
CA LYS A 168 19.83 -4.10 9.90
C LYS A 168 20.37 -5.49 10.15
N ILE A 169 19.82 -6.20 11.14
CA ILE A 169 20.21 -7.59 11.45
C ILE A 169 20.03 -8.51 10.22
N PHE A 170 18.99 -8.27 9.43
CA PHE A 170 18.76 -9.06 8.22
C PHE A 170 19.83 -8.85 7.13
N PHE A 171 20.35 -7.63 7.00
CA PHE A 171 21.36 -7.31 5.99
C PHE A 171 22.81 -7.48 6.46
N GLU A 172 23.05 -7.62 7.76
CA GLU A 172 24.36 -7.86 8.35
C GLU A 172 24.73 -9.37 8.41
N ASN A 173 23.77 -10.27 8.20
CA ASN A 173 23.96 -11.72 8.16
C ASN A 173 23.91 -12.28 6.75
#